data_28d7b7b4f2294cec6d1041116cc815c5
#
_entry.id   28d7b7b4f2294cec6d1041116cc815c5
#
_cell.length_a   1.000
_cell.length_b   1.000
_cell.length_c   1.000
_cell.angle_alpha   90.00
_cell.angle_beta   90.00
_cell.angle_gamma   90.00
#
_symmetry.space_group_name_H-M   'P 1'
#
loop_
_entity.id
_entity.type
_entity.pdbx_description
1 polymer ?
#
loop_
_entity_poly.entity_id
_entity_poly.type
_entity_poly.pdbx_seq_one_letter_code
_entity_poly.pdbx_strand_id
1 'polypeptide(L)'
;MARLVTSHYVCVDGRLVHYRRSGDGPPVVLLHASPRSSIALVPLMQACPADITVFAFDTPGCGYSAPLPLGRPDVPDYAHAFAATLDALGIQRAPTYGTHTGAAIALTFAALYPERVSQLVLDGLSAFWADERAAILAGYLPPFTPHVDGTHLAWLWARVRDQYIFFPWNHRGAGARLRTAFPSALQLHEVALDLLAAGDNYRAPYTAAFSFIPQRWLPHLRVPTCIGARHDDMLFGHLERLGTLPPGVELATFPDDRQAWATAIWRLLGKAEPCGSSHTNACIEAKLPAVAAGDAYVRASSSRMHLRGTLGGTGKPLIVLHGSPGGARGMDRYIERACAQGRPVIAPDLPGHGDSDAIDSTGDTAFIDAAQAVHAAVTQCGISAADVDGEGLGTWVAHALQDLYPHLYTSARPRCASLETVTVPGSLSVSADGAHLAAAWYHMRDEAIFGHWLDRQPSAQPAFGDSLDTETIHRRTIEALKEGPSAWRFRSGALRFASE
;
A
#
# COMPACT_ATOMS: atom_id res chain seq x y z
N MET A 1 -7.07 14.03 19.05
CA MET A 1 -7.51 13.16 17.93
C MET A 1 -6.28 12.76 17.14
N ALA A 2 -6.16 11.48 16.71
CA ALA A 2 -5.10 11.04 15.83
C ALA A 2 -5.19 11.82 14.50
N ARG A 3 -4.05 12.23 13.96
CA ARG A 3 -3.98 13.02 12.74
C ARG A 3 -4.39 12.15 11.54
N LEU A 4 -5.23 12.68 10.66
CA LEU A 4 -5.68 11.97 9.47
C LEU A 4 -4.49 11.78 8.51
N VAL A 5 -4.22 10.55 8.12
CA VAL A 5 -3.26 10.18 7.09
C VAL A 5 -4.03 9.74 5.86
N THR A 6 -3.75 10.36 4.72
CA THR A 6 -4.42 10.09 3.44
C THR A 6 -3.46 9.50 2.44
N SER A 7 -3.94 8.62 1.58
CA SER A 7 -3.17 7.99 0.49
C SER A 7 -3.39 8.75 -0.81
N HIS A 8 -2.35 8.85 -1.63
CA HIS A 8 -2.35 9.61 -2.87
C HIS A 8 -1.44 8.95 -3.91
N TYR A 9 -1.63 9.33 -5.16
CA TYR A 9 -0.77 8.93 -6.27
C TYR A 9 -0.27 10.15 -7.04
N VAL A 10 0.93 10.03 -7.56
CA VAL A 10 1.50 10.98 -8.53
C VAL A 10 2.11 10.20 -9.68
N CYS A 11 1.91 10.69 -10.90
CA CYS A 11 2.53 10.11 -12.10
C CYS A 11 3.92 10.72 -12.30
N VAL A 12 4.95 9.89 -12.34
CA VAL A 12 6.35 10.29 -12.54
C VAL A 12 6.94 9.43 -13.66
N ASP A 13 7.33 10.03 -14.76
CA ASP A 13 7.89 9.36 -15.94
C ASP A 13 7.01 8.17 -16.42
N GLY A 14 5.70 8.37 -16.42
CA GLY A 14 4.73 7.35 -16.82
C GLY A 14 4.48 6.25 -15.77
N ARG A 15 5.08 6.32 -14.59
CA ARG A 15 4.89 5.40 -13.48
C ARG A 15 4.03 6.02 -12.39
N LEU A 16 3.12 5.25 -11.80
CA LEU A 16 2.41 5.66 -10.59
C LEU A 16 3.31 5.47 -9.37
N VAL A 17 3.45 6.52 -8.59
CA VAL A 17 4.11 6.53 -7.29
C VAL A 17 3.07 6.82 -6.23
N HIS A 18 2.90 5.88 -5.31
CA HIS A 18 2.02 6.03 -4.17
C HIS A 18 2.74 6.72 -3.01
N TYR A 19 2.02 7.59 -2.30
CA TYR A 19 2.50 8.22 -1.08
C TYR A 19 1.37 8.48 -0.10
N ARG A 20 1.72 8.59 1.17
CA ARG A 20 0.81 9.03 2.22
C ARG A 20 1.11 10.47 2.59
N ARG A 21 0.05 11.24 2.87
CA ARG A 21 0.14 12.65 3.27
C ARG A 21 -0.64 12.87 4.56
N SER A 22 -0.11 13.77 5.41
CA SER A 22 -0.81 14.21 6.61
C SER A 22 -0.44 15.67 6.91
N GLY A 23 -1.43 16.48 7.18
CA GLY A 23 -1.27 17.87 7.62
C GLY A 23 -1.18 18.90 6.51
N ASP A 24 -1.08 20.17 6.94
CA ASP A 24 -1.02 21.36 6.10
C ASP A 24 0.05 22.31 6.66
N GLY A 25 1.13 22.53 5.90
CA GLY A 25 2.27 23.33 6.30
C GLY A 25 3.52 22.98 5.49
N PRO A 26 4.71 23.45 5.89
CA PRO A 26 5.97 23.10 5.22
C PRO A 26 6.18 21.57 5.13
N PRO A 27 6.74 21.07 4.01
CA PRO A 27 6.89 19.65 3.77
C PRO A 27 8.01 19.03 4.61
N VAL A 28 7.77 17.81 5.07
CA VAL A 28 8.77 16.88 5.57
C VAL A 28 8.58 15.57 4.84
N VAL A 29 9.67 14.92 4.41
CA VAL A 29 9.59 13.70 3.61
C VAL A 29 10.19 12.51 4.34
N LEU A 30 9.52 11.34 4.24
CA LEU A 30 9.87 10.12 4.95
C LEU A 30 10.02 8.97 3.94
N LEU A 31 11.07 8.16 4.10
CA LEU A 31 11.37 6.96 3.32
C LEU A 31 11.45 5.72 4.22
N HIS A 32 10.70 4.67 3.85
CA HIS A 32 10.54 3.45 4.62
C HIS A 32 11.66 2.41 4.39
N ALA A 33 11.73 1.41 5.28
CA ALA A 33 12.56 0.23 5.15
C ALA A 33 11.96 -0.79 4.16
N SER A 34 12.80 -1.62 3.52
CA SER A 34 12.33 -2.82 2.82
C SER A 34 12.13 -3.99 3.81
N PRO A 35 11.18 -4.89 3.58
CA PRO A 35 10.22 -4.98 2.45
C PRO A 35 8.89 -4.27 2.74
N ARG A 36 8.92 -3.21 3.55
CA ARG A 36 7.73 -2.45 3.97
C ARG A 36 7.29 -1.46 2.89
N SER A 37 6.23 -0.73 3.19
CA SER A 37 5.75 0.43 2.43
C SER A 37 5.58 1.65 3.35
N SER A 38 5.09 2.76 2.84
CA SER A 38 4.82 3.97 3.62
C SER A 38 3.83 3.76 4.77
N ILE A 39 3.04 2.67 4.78
CA ILE A 39 2.15 2.33 5.89
C ILE A 39 2.93 2.13 7.19
N ALA A 40 4.16 1.61 7.11
CA ALA A 40 5.02 1.43 8.28
C ALA A 40 5.40 2.75 8.98
N LEU A 41 5.29 3.88 8.27
CA LEU A 41 5.60 5.21 8.77
C LEU A 41 4.36 5.95 9.32
N VAL A 42 3.15 5.37 9.20
CA VAL A 42 1.91 5.98 9.69
C VAL A 42 1.98 6.34 11.19
N PRO A 43 2.51 5.48 12.08
CA PRO A 43 2.64 5.86 13.49
C PRO A 43 3.54 7.10 13.69
N LEU A 44 4.64 7.23 12.93
CA LEU A 44 5.49 8.41 12.96
C LEU A 44 4.77 9.64 12.39
N MET A 45 4.01 9.48 11.31
CA MET A 45 3.21 10.55 10.72
C MET A 45 2.12 11.06 11.68
N GLN A 46 1.49 10.16 12.43
CA GLN A 46 0.45 10.53 13.43
C GLN A 46 1.02 11.29 14.64
N ALA A 47 2.30 11.06 14.94
CA ALA A 47 3.02 11.73 16.02
C ALA A 47 3.66 13.08 15.60
N CYS A 48 3.44 13.53 14.35
CA CYS A 48 4.09 14.74 13.84
C CYS A 48 3.52 16.05 14.47
N PRO A 49 4.31 17.14 14.51
CA PRO A 49 3.84 18.47 14.89
C PRO A 49 2.67 18.95 14.03
N ALA A 50 1.88 19.89 14.57
CA ALA A 50 0.61 20.30 13.97
C ALA A 50 0.76 21.17 12.71
N ASP A 51 1.87 21.85 12.56
CA ASP A 51 2.13 22.94 11.61
C ASP A 51 2.95 22.51 10.38
N ILE A 52 3.10 21.21 10.15
CA ILE A 52 3.85 20.66 9.00
C ILE A 52 3.00 19.72 8.15
N THR A 53 3.40 19.55 6.90
CA THR A 53 2.89 18.50 6.01
C THR A 53 3.90 17.38 5.91
N VAL A 54 3.50 16.16 6.22
CA VAL A 54 4.35 14.98 6.11
C VAL A 54 3.98 14.19 4.87
N PHE A 55 4.98 13.83 4.07
CA PHE A 55 4.87 12.93 2.93
C PHE A 55 5.69 11.67 3.19
N ALA A 56 5.07 10.50 3.13
CA ALA A 56 5.73 9.20 3.22
C ALA A 56 5.54 8.45 1.90
N PHE A 57 6.63 8.16 1.20
CA PHE A 57 6.60 7.57 -0.14
C PHE A 57 6.77 6.07 -0.10
N ASP A 58 6.03 5.35 -0.96
CA ASP A 58 6.37 3.97 -1.28
C ASP A 58 7.55 3.98 -2.27
N THR A 59 8.65 3.34 -1.87
CA THR A 59 9.81 3.13 -2.75
C THR A 59 9.37 2.36 -4.00
N PRO A 60 9.82 2.72 -5.21
CA PRO A 60 9.47 1.99 -6.43
C PRO A 60 9.64 0.47 -6.29
N GLY A 61 8.56 -0.28 -6.59
CA GLY A 61 8.50 -1.73 -6.40
C GLY A 61 8.06 -2.18 -5.00
N CYS A 62 7.75 -1.25 -4.09
CA CYS A 62 7.14 -1.52 -2.78
C CYS A 62 5.74 -0.93 -2.71
N GLY A 63 4.89 -1.49 -1.85
CA GLY A 63 3.53 -1.02 -1.66
C GLY A 63 2.76 -0.92 -2.97
N TYR A 64 2.25 0.28 -3.27
CA TYR A 64 1.50 0.55 -4.50
C TYR A 64 2.29 1.36 -5.55
N SER A 65 3.59 1.58 -5.33
CA SER A 65 4.44 2.25 -6.32
C SER A 65 4.92 1.28 -7.39
N ALA A 66 4.73 1.67 -8.66
CA ALA A 66 5.25 0.91 -9.79
C ALA A 66 6.78 0.76 -9.70
N PRO A 67 7.35 -0.40 -10.08
CA PRO A 67 8.79 -0.62 -10.06
C PRO A 67 9.52 0.30 -11.05
N LEU A 68 10.83 0.48 -10.85
CA LEU A 68 11.67 1.13 -11.84
C LEU A 68 11.77 0.23 -13.10
N PRO A 69 11.77 0.81 -14.32
CA PRO A 69 11.91 0.06 -15.56
C PRO A 69 13.37 -0.34 -15.84
N LEU A 70 14.05 -0.84 -14.80
CA LEU A 70 15.45 -1.23 -14.81
C LEU A 70 15.57 -2.69 -14.35
N GLY A 71 16.36 -3.49 -15.06
CA GLY A 71 16.53 -4.89 -14.70
C GLY A 71 17.25 -5.11 -13.35
N ARG A 72 18.12 -4.18 -12.97
CA ARG A 72 18.86 -4.22 -11.71
C ARG A 72 19.19 -2.80 -11.20
N PRO A 73 18.19 -2.09 -10.66
CA PRO A 73 18.42 -0.74 -10.12
C PRO A 73 19.35 -0.80 -8.90
N ASP A 74 20.13 0.26 -8.74
CA ASP A 74 20.93 0.51 -7.54
C ASP A 74 20.37 1.66 -6.70
N VAL A 75 21.00 1.99 -5.56
CA VAL A 75 20.49 3.05 -4.67
C VAL A 75 20.48 4.43 -5.35
N PRO A 76 21.48 4.83 -6.15
CA PRO A 76 21.41 6.03 -6.99
C PRO A 76 20.17 6.12 -7.87
N ASP A 77 19.76 5.03 -8.52
CA ASP A 77 18.55 5.02 -9.36
C ASP A 77 17.29 5.35 -8.55
N TYR A 78 17.19 4.81 -7.33
CA TYR A 78 16.10 5.16 -6.40
C TYR A 78 16.19 6.60 -5.92
N ALA A 79 17.38 7.14 -5.69
CA ALA A 79 17.57 8.54 -5.30
C ALA A 79 17.17 9.50 -6.43
N HIS A 80 17.49 9.19 -7.69
CA HIS A 80 17.02 9.94 -8.86
C HIS A 80 15.49 9.87 -9.02
N ALA A 81 14.90 8.67 -8.87
CA ALA A 81 13.45 8.50 -8.92
C ALA A 81 12.74 9.27 -7.78
N PHE A 82 13.36 9.34 -6.60
CA PHE A 82 12.85 10.14 -5.49
C PHE A 82 12.92 11.64 -5.80
N ALA A 83 14.02 12.13 -6.37
CA ALA A 83 14.13 13.54 -6.83
C ALA A 83 13.01 13.89 -7.82
N ALA A 84 12.79 13.06 -8.85
CA ALA A 84 11.72 13.25 -9.82
C ALA A 84 10.31 13.24 -9.19
N THR A 85 10.12 12.42 -8.15
CA THR A 85 8.86 12.40 -7.39
C THR A 85 8.62 13.70 -6.64
N LEU A 86 9.65 14.24 -5.99
CA LEU A 86 9.57 15.54 -5.31
C LEU A 86 9.30 16.68 -6.29
N ASP A 87 9.91 16.63 -7.50
CA ASP A 87 9.67 17.62 -8.57
C ASP A 87 8.21 17.59 -9.04
N ALA A 88 7.66 16.40 -9.27
CA ALA A 88 6.26 16.22 -9.66
C ALA A 88 5.27 16.75 -8.61
N LEU A 89 5.67 16.76 -7.34
CA LEU A 89 4.87 17.31 -6.22
C LEU A 89 5.20 18.78 -5.92
N GLY A 90 6.14 19.42 -6.63
CA GLY A 90 6.55 20.78 -6.38
C GLY A 90 7.34 20.98 -5.08
N ILE A 91 7.87 19.91 -4.48
CA ILE A 91 8.65 19.97 -3.24
C ILE A 91 10.11 20.27 -3.60
N GLN A 92 10.50 21.52 -3.49
CA GLN A 92 11.85 21.97 -3.86
C GLN A 92 12.91 21.60 -2.82
N ARG A 93 12.58 21.69 -1.53
CA ARG A 93 13.49 21.39 -0.43
C ARG A 93 12.71 20.98 0.81
N ALA A 94 13.17 19.92 1.51
CA ALA A 94 12.51 19.46 2.72
C ALA A 94 13.50 18.80 3.70
N PRO A 95 13.19 18.79 5.02
CA PRO A 95 13.80 17.84 5.94
C PRO A 95 13.45 16.41 5.50
N THR A 96 14.44 15.54 5.54
CA THR A 96 14.31 14.17 5.02
C THR A 96 14.66 13.15 6.09
N TYR A 97 13.77 12.20 6.31
CA TYR A 97 13.99 11.02 7.14
C TYR A 97 14.04 9.76 6.28
N GLY A 98 14.95 8.86 6.58
CA GLY A 98 14.99 7.54 5.98
C GLY A 98 15.35 6.47 7.00
N THR A 99 14.69 5.30 6.90
CA THR A 99 15.03 4.15 7.74
C THR A 99 15.46 2.95 6.90
N HIS A 100 16.55 2.28 7.28
CA HIS A 100 17.15 1.12 6.61
C HIS A 100 17.37 1.38 5.10
N THR A 101 16.58 0.74 4.21
CA THR A 101 16.61 1.01 2.75
C THR A 101 16.36 2.47 2.46
N GLY A 102 15.37 3.07 3.13
CA GLY A 102 15.08 4.50 3.01
C GLY A 102 16.24 5.37 3.49
N ALA A 103 17.03 4.93 4.48
CA ALA A 103 18.23 5.64 4.92
C ALA A 103 19.32 5.63 3.84
N ALA A 104 19.53 4.52 3.14
CA ALA A 104 20.46 4.44 2.01
C ALA A 104 20.05 5.36 0.87
N ILE A 105 18.75 5.39 0.52
CA ILE A 105 18.20 6.27 -0.52
C ILE A 105 18.32 7.74 -0.10
N ALA A 106 17.95 8.08 1.14
CA ALA A 106 18.01 9.45 1.65
C ALA A 106 19.45 9.98 1.73
N LEU A 107 20.41 9.14 2.16
CA LEU A 107 21.84 9.47 2.16
C LEU A 107 22.32 9.80 0.74
N THR A 108 22.03 8.93 -0.22
CA THR A 108 22.44 9.11 -1.61
C THR A 108 21.78 10.33 -2.23
N PHE A 109 20.48 10.53 -1.97
CA PHE A 109 19.76 11.73 -2.41
C PHE A 109 20.38 13.02 -1.85
N ALA A 110 20.69 13.07 -0.56
CA ALA A 110 21.32 14.25 0.05
C ALA A 110 22.76 14.50 -0.45
N ALA A 111 23.48 13.45 -0.84
CA ALA A 111 24.80 13.57 -1.44
C ALA A 111 24.77 14.07 -2.88
N LEU A 112 23.75 13.64 -3.67
CA LEU A 112 23.56 14.05 -5.08
C LEU A 112 22.88 15.42 -5.21
N TYR A 113 21.96 15.75 -4.30
CA TYR A 113 21.11 16.93 -4.35
C TYR A 113 21.11 17.67 -3.00
N PRO A 114 22.27 18.17 -2.52
CA PRO A 114 22.36 18.78 -1.18
C PRO A 114 21.46 20.00 -0.99
N GLU A 115 21.15 20.72 -2.07
CA GLU A 115 20.24 21.88 -2.06
C GLU A 115 18.77 21.50 -1.80
N ARG A 116 18.42 20.22 -2.01
CA ARG A 116 17.05 19.70 -1.87
C ARG A 116 16.76 19.25 -0.42
N VAL A 117 17.78 19.12 0.43
CA VAL A 117 17.65 18.63 1.80
C VAL A 117 18.05 19.73 2.78
N SER A 118 17.17 20.06 3.74
CA SER A 118 17.47 21.05 4.78
C SER A 118 18.03 20.42 6.06
N GLN A 119 17.62 19.21 6.38
CA GLN A 119 18.04 18.41 7.50
C GLN A 119 17.90 16.92 7.12
N LEU A 120 18.87 16.10 7.44
CA LEU A 120 18.84 14.66 7.18
C LEU A 120 18.86 13.87 8.48
N VAL A 121 17.92 12.91 8.60
CA VAL A 121 17.91 11.95 9.71
C VAL A 121 17.86 10.54 9.14
N LEU A 122 18.90 9.75 9.46
CA LEU A 122 19.06 8.38 8.99
C LEU A 122 18.95 7.42 10.17
N ASP A 123 17.96 6.53 10.12
CA ASP A 123 17.66 5.55 11.17
C ASP A 123 18.00 4.15 10.70
N GLY A 124 18.95 3.49 11.35
CA GLY A 124 19.40 2.15 10.99
C GLY A 124 20.12 2.10 9.63
N LEU A 125 21.07 2.98 9.38
CA LEU A 125 21.88 2.95 8.16
C LEU A 125 22.75 1.70 8.11
N SER A 126 22.60 0.88 7.08
CA SER A 126 23.34 -0.37 6.93
C SER A 126 24.80 -0.14 6.46
N ALA A 127 25.74 -0.84 7.09
CA ALA A 127 27.16 -0.88 6.71
C ALA A 127 27.67 -2.32 6.82
N PHE A 128 27.26 -3.17 5.87
CA PHE A 128 27.67 -4.58 5.84
C PHE A 128 29.11 -4.73 5.34
N TRP A 129 29.87 -5.66 5.93
CA TRP A 129 31.13 -6.11 5.38
C TRP A 129 30.91 -6.85 4.05
N ALA A 130 31.96 -6.99 3.25
CA ALA A 130 31.84 -7.58 1.90
C ALA A 130 31.37 -9.04 1.91
N ASP A 131 31.83 -9.82 2.86
CA ASP A 131 31.46 -11.22 3.10
C ASP A 131 30.02 -11.35 3.63
N GLU A 132 29.61 -10.48 4.56
CA GLU A 132 28.23 -10.41 5.05
C GLU A 132 27.26 -10.09 3.90
N ARG A 133 27.59 -9.09 3.06
CA ARG A 133 26.77 -8.76 1.86
C ARG A 133 26.64 -9.94 0.92
N ALA A 134 27.77 -10.60 0.62
CA ALA A 134 27.78 -11.76 -0.27
C ALA A 134 26.91 -12.89 0.28
N ALA A 135 27.01 -13.19 1.57
CA ALA A 135 26.21 -14.21 2.23
C ALA A 135 24.71 -13.87 2.24
N ILE A 136 24.35 -12.61 2.52
CA ILE A 136 22.96 -12.15 2.50
C ILE A 136 22.40 -12.23 1.07
N LEU A 137 23.09 -11.69 0.09
CA LEU A 137 22.61 -11.68 -1.31
C LEU A 137 22.48 -13.09 -1.91
N ALA A 138 23.20 -14.08 -1.39
CA ALA A 138 23.11 -15.46 -1.84
C ALA A 138 21.78 -16.16 -1.51
N GLY A 139 21.03 -15.73 -0.47
CA GLY A 139 19.85 -16.48 -0.06
C GLY A 139 18.76 -15.71 0.68
N TYR A 140 18.93 -14.42 0.93
CA TYR A 140 17.96 -13.62 1.70
C TYR A 140 16.72 -13.23 0.92
N LEU A 141 16.82 -13.14 -0.42
CA LEU A 141 15.80 -12.59 -1.32
C LEU A 141 15.35 -13.65 -2.35
N PRO A 142 14.73 -14.76 -1.91
CA PRO A 142 14.20 -15.74 -2.84
C PRO A 142 13.07 -15.14 -3.66
N PRO A 143 12.83 -15.63 -4.90
CA PRO A 143 11.69 -15.23 -5.71
C PRO A 143 10.37 -15.47 -4.98
N PHE A 144 9.42 -14.58 -5.20
CA PHE A 144 8.06 -14.73 -4.72
C PHE A 144 7.12 -14.88 -5.91
N THR A 145 6.52 -16.05 -6.04
CA THR A 145 5.57 -16.38 -7.10
C THR A 145 4.32 -16.98 -6.49
N PRO A 146 3.13 -16.43 -6.79
CA PRO A 146 1.88 -17.05 -6.38
C PRO A 146 1.70 -18.44 -7.01
N HIS A 147 1.25 -19.39 -6.21
CA HIS A 147 0.93 -20.75 -6.64
C HIS A 147 -0.56 -21.02 -6.52
N VAL A 148 -1.15 -21.71 -7.49
CA VAL A 148 -2.59 -21.98 -7.56
C VAL A 148 -3.12 -22.76 -6.34
N ASP A 149 -2.26 -23.55 -5.68
CA ASP A 149 -2.56 -24.30 -4.47
C ASP A 149 -2.43 -23.47 -3.17
N GLY A 150 -2.00 -22.19 -3.24
CA GLY A 150 -1.87 -21.32 -2.08
C GLY A 150 -0.64 -21.57 -1.19
N THR A 151 0.27 -22.49 -1.55
CA THR A 151 1.45 -22.84 -0.72
C THR A 151 2.39 -21.66 -0.47
N HIS A 152 2.44 -20.69 -1.38
CA HIS A 152 3.19 -19.44 -1.23
C HIS A 152 2.80 -18.64 0.01
N LEU A 153 1.56 -18.75 0.50
CA LEU A 153 1.07 -18.02 1.69
C LEU A 153 1.62 -18.60 2.99
N ALA A 154 1.72 -19.92 3.09
CA ALA A 154 2.35 -20.58 4.24
C ALA A 154 3.85 -20.22 4.31
N TRP A 155 4.53 -20.24 3.15
CA TRP A 155 5.90 -19.76 3.06
C TRP A 155 6.04 -18.29 3.46
N LEU A 156 5.16 -17.41 2.95
CA LEU A 156 5.15 -16.00 3.27
C LEU A 156 4.99 -15.75 4.77
N TRP A 157 4.03 -16.43 5.41
CA TRP A 157 3.79 -16.26 6.84
C TRP A 157 5.00 -16.70 7.67
N ALA A 158 5.62 -17.84 7.32
CA ALA A 158 6.87 -18.29 7.94
C ALA A 158 7.99 -17.26 7.73
N ARG A 159 8.16 -16.74 6.49
CA ARG A 159 9.15 -15.72 6.15
C ARG A 159 8.97 -14.42 6.95
N VAL A 160 7.72 -13.95 7.07
CA VAL A 160 7.39 -12.75 7.85
C VAL A 160 7.68 -12.95 9.34
N ARG A 161 7.38 -14.11 9.89
CA ARG A 161 7.70 -14.44 11.29
C ARG A 161 9.19 -14.54 11.52
N ASP A 162 9.89 -15.28 10.66
CA ASP A 162 11.32 -15.54 10.80
C ASP A 162 12.18 -14.27 10.78
N GLN A 163 11.81 -13.24 10.01
CA GLN A 163 12.56 -11.98 9.99
C GLN A 163 12.54 -11.20 11.32
N TYR A 164 11.58 -11.48 12.21
CA TYR A 164 11.51 -10.93 13.57
C TYR A 164 12.12 -11.86 14.62
N ILE A 165 12.51 -13.08 14.21
CA ILE A 165 13.13 -14.05 15.10
C ILE A 165 14.63 -14.14 14.82
N PHE A 166 15.03 -14.05 13.54
CA PHE A 166 16.40 -14.26 13.09
C PHE A 166 16.89 -13.14 12.17
N PHE A 167 18.17 -12.85 12.24
CA PHE A 167 18.84 -12.04 11.22
C PHE A 167 20.23 -12.65 10.89
N PRO A 168 20.47 -12.99 9.61
CA PRO A 168 19.53 -13.09 8.49
C PRO A 168 18.42 -14.13 8.73
N TRP A 169 17.19 -13.84 8.28
CA TRP A 169 16.02 -14.68 8.57
C TRP A 169 16.12 -16.13 8.06
N ASN A 170 16.90 -16.35 7.01
CA ASN A 170 17.16 -17.66 6.42
C ASN A 170 18.21 -18.48 7.20
N HIS A 171 18.87 -17.91 8.20
CA HIS A 171 19.79 -18.59 9.10
C HIS A 171 19.11 -18.84 10.45
N ARG A 172 18.46 -20.00 10.61
CA ARG A 172 17.62 -20.33 11.78
C ARG A 172 18.42 -20.92 12.94
N GLY A 173 19.68 -20.50 13.13
CA GLY A 173 20.53 -20.92 14.21
C GLY A 173 20.45 -20.02 15.45
N ALA A 174 20.88 -20.51 16.61
CA ALA A 174 20.88 -19.74 17.86
C ALA A 174 21.64 -18.43 17.77
N GLY A 175 22.74 -18.39 17.00
CA GLY A 175 23.56 -17.18 16.80
C GLY A 175 22.88 -16.08 15.96
N ALA A 176 21.89 -16.43 15.16
CA ALA A 176 21.11 -15.47 14.36
C ALA A 176 19.86 -14.95 15.08
N ARG A 177 19.55 -15.47 16.27
CA ARG A 177 18.33 -15.10 17.00
C ARG A 177 18.37 -13.66 17.49
N LEU A 178 17.38 -12.88 17.09
CA LEU A 178 17.17 -11.52 17.60
C LEU A 178 16.66 -11.54 19.05
N ARG A 179 16.99 -10.49 19.81
CA ARG A 179 16.57 -10.31 21.21
C ARG A 179 15.49 -9.24 21.34
N THR A 180 14.70 -9.04 20.29
CA THR A 180 13.61 -8.09 20.24
C THR A 180 12.29 -8.72 20.65
N ALA A 181 11.31 -7.91 21.05
CA ALA A 181 9.96 -8.39 21.29
C ALA A 181 9.33 -8.90 19.99
N PHE A 182 8.64 -10.04 20.07
CA PHE A 182 7.95 -10.61 18.91
C PHE A 182 6.67 -9.81 18.61
N PRO A 183 6.42 -9.42 17.34
CA PRO A 183 5.26 -8.65 16.97
C PRO A 183 3.94 -9.40 17.19
N SER A 184 2.85 -8.64 17.36
CA SER A 184 1.51 -9.20 17.36
C SER A 184 1.13 -9.77 15.98
N ALA A 185 0.13 -10.64 15.93
CA ALA A 185 -0.37 -11.20 14.68
C ALA A 185 -0.81 -10.10 13.69
N LEU A 186 -1.42 -9.01 14.18
CA LEU A 186 -1.83 -7.88 13.35
C LEU A 186 -0.63 -7.16 12.71
N GLN A 187 0.42 -6.92 13.48
CA GLN A 187 1.65 -6.32 12.94
C GLN A 187 2.33 -7.23 11.90
N LEU A 188 2.34 -8.55 12.13
CA LEU A 188 2.84 -9.52 11.15
C LEU A 188 1.97 -9.53 9.88
N HIS A 189 0.66 -9.41 10.03
CA HIS A 189 -0.28 -9.33 8.92
C HIS A 189 -0.04 -8.09 8.04
N GLU A 190 0.19 -6.92 8.64
CA GLU A 190 0.56 -5.71 7.90
C GLU A 190 1.83 -5.91 7.06
N VAL A 191 2.85 -6.59 7.60
CA VAL A 191 4.08 -6.92 6.85
C VAL A 191 3.79 -7.93 5.73
N ALA A 192 2.91 -8.90 5.99
CA ALA A 192 2.48 -9.85 4.96
C ALA A 192 1.77 -9.15 3.80
N LEU A 193 0.87 -8.19 4.08
CA LEU A 193 0.22 -7.38 3.06
C LEU A 193 1.22 -6.56 2.23
N ASP A 194 2.23 -5.95 2.85
CA ASP A 194 3.30 -5.23 2.14
C ASP A 194 4.05 -6.15 1.16
N LEU A 195 4.40 -7.36 1.58
CA LEU A 195 5.07 -8.35 0.72
C LEU A 195 4.17 -8.90 -0.39
N LEU A 196 2.90 -9.17 -0.08
CA LEU A 196 1.92 -9.61 -1.07
C LEU A 196 1.70 -8.55 -2.14
N ALA A 197 1.55 -7.27 -1.74
CA ALA A 197 1.34 -6.16 -2.66
C ALA A 197 2.56 -5.91 -3.56
N ALA A 198 3.76 -6.02 -3.03
CA ALA A 198 5.00 -5.87 -3.79
C ALA A 198 5.26 -7.04 -4.74
N GLY A 199 4.77 -8.25 -4.41
CA GLY A 199 5.08 -9.46 -5.16
C GLY A 199 6.61 -9.66 -5.28
N ASP A 200 7.10 -10.14 -6.42
CA ASP A 200 8.55 -10.33 -6.65
C ASP A 200 9.32 -9.00 -6.74
N ASN A 201 8.64 -7.87 -6.95
CA ASN A 201 9.29 -6.55 -7.05
C ASN A 201 10.01 -6.14 -5.76
N TYR A 202 9.64 -6.71 -4.58
CA TYR A 202 10.32 -6.41 -3.30
C TYR A 202 11.83 -6.66 -3.36
N ARG A 203 12.27 -7.55 -4.26
CA ARG A 203 13.68 -7.97 -4.37
C ARG A 203 14.59 -6.85 -4.88
N ALA A 204 14.12 -6.04 -5.80
CA ALA A 204 14.94 -5.01 -6.44
C ALA A 204 15.42 -3.93 -5.46
N PRO A 205 14.55 -3.18 -4.72
CA PRO A 205 14.99 -2.19 -3.74
C PRO A 205 15.76 -2.80 -2.58
N TYR A 206 15.42 -4.03 -2.19
CA TYR A 206 16.11 -4.71 -1.11
C TYR A 206 17.51 -5.18 -1.52
N THR A 207 17.69 -5.66 -2.78
CA THR A 207 19.00 -5.98 -3.34
C THR A 207 19.89 -4.74 -3.41
N ALA A 208 19.33 -3.61 -3.85
CA ALA A 208 20.04 -2.34 -3.90
C ALA A 208 20.54 -1.93 -2.49
N ALA A 209 19.66 -2.03 -1.47
CA ALA A 209 20.01 -1.70 -0.09
C ALA A 209 21.10 -2.60 0.49
N PHE A 210 21.05 -3.92 0.26
CA PHE A 210 22.09 -4.84 0.71
C PHE A 210 23.41 -4.66 -0.05
N SER A 211 23.34 -4.20 -1.29
CA SER A 211 24.54 -3.90 -2.09
C SER A 211 25.19 -2.55 -1.76
N PHE A 212 24.50 -1.72 -0.99
CA PHE A 212 24.89 -0.35 -0.67
C PHE A 212 26.15 -0.30 0.21
N ILE A 213 27.03 0.68 -0.06
CA ILE A 213 28.26 0.95 0.69
C ILE A 213 28.21 2.42 1.13
N PRO A 214 27.78 2.73 2.37
CA PRO A 214 27.59 4.10 2.82
C PRO A 214 28.89 4.91 2.84
N GLN A 215 30.05 4.27 3.07
CA GLN A 215 31.36 4.92 3.10
C GLN A 215 31.73 5.59 1.76
N ARG A 216 31.08 5.20 0.64
CA ARG A 216 31.27 5.87 -0.65
C ARG A 216 30.50 7.19 -0.75
N TRP A 217 29.45 7.36 0.06
CA TRP A 217 28.51 8.48 -0.03
C TRP A 217 28.67 9.47 1.11
N LEU A 218 29.02 9.01 2.31
CA LEU A 218 29.22 9.85 3.50
C LEU A 218 30.15 11.05 3.25
N PRO A 219 31.31 10.91 2.55
CA PRO A 219 32.20 12.06 2.29
C PRO A 219 31.58 13.16 1.42
N HIS A 220 30.48 12.87 0.72
CA HIS A 220 29.81 13.81 -0.15
C HIS A 220 28.67 14.58 0.53
N LEU A 221 28.32 14.24 1.78
CA LEU A 221 27.32 14.98 2.55
C LEU A 221 27.75 16.42 2.81
N ARG A 222 26.81 17.35 2.58
CA ARG A 222 26.98 18.79 2.79
C ARG A 222 25.84 19.42 3.61
N VAL A 223 24.95 18.59 4.10
CA VAL A 223 23.74 18.99 4.86
C VAL A 223 23.85 18.53 6.30
N PRO A 224 23.27 19.25 7.26
CA PRO A 224 23.20 18.81 8.65
C PRO A 224 22.56 17.43 8.73
N THR A 225 23.26 16.46 9.32
CA THR A 225 22.84 15.07 9.30
C THR A 225 22.97 14.44 10.68
N CYS A 226 21.94 13.72 11.12
CA CYS A 226 21.99 12.83 12.26
C CYS A 226 21.82 11.38 11.79
N ILE A 227 22.78 10.52 12.07
CA ILE A 227 22.74 9.08 11.81
C ILE A 227 22.57 8.37 13.15
N GLY A 228 21.55 7.56 13.29
CA GLY A 228 21.31 6.85 14.54
C GLY A 228 20.60 5.53 14.35
N ALA A 229 20.42 4.82 15.45
CA ALA A 229 19.61 3.63 15.55
C ALA A 229 19.21 3.41 17.01
N ARG A 230 18.18 2.61 17.25
CA ARG A 230 17.81 2.14 18.58
C ARG A 230 18.68 0.93 18.95
N HIS A 231 18.86 0.66 20.25
CA HIS A 231 19.63 -0.51 20.69
C HIS A 231 18.98 -1.84 20.25
N ASP A 232 17.64 -1.85 20.11
CA ASP A 232 16.89 -3.03 19.66
C ASP A 232 16.91 -3.21 18.13
N ASP A 233 17.49 -2.27 17.38
CA ASP A 233 17.62 -2.39 15.93
C ASP A 233 18.80 -3.32 15.56
N MET A 234 18.54 -4.24 14.61
CA MET A 234 19.56 -5.18 14.12
C MET A 234 20.78 -4.49 13.49
N LEU A 235 20.63 -3.24 13.07
CA LEU A 235 21.69 -2.44 12.45
C LEU A 235 22.37 -1.48 13.45
N PHE A 236 22.05 -1.55 14.76
CA PHE A 236 22.66 -0.67 15.75
C PHE A 236 24.20 -0.75 15.73
N GLY A 237 24.76 -1.96 15.70
CA GLY A 237 26.22 -2.17 15.62
C GLY A 237 26.87 -1.68 14.32
N HIS A 238 26.07 -1.36 13.29
CA HIS A 238 26.60 -0.81 12.03
C HIS A 238 27.02 0.66 12.15
N LEU A 239 26.57 1.38 13.19
CA LEU A 239 27.02 2.75 13.46
C LEU A 239 28.54 2.84 13.63
N GLU A 240 29.17 1.85 14.27
CA GLU A 240 30.62 1.77 14.48
C GLU A 240 31.41 1.50 13.19
N ARG A 241 30.71 1.04 12.11
CA ARG A 241 31.31 0.65 10.84
C ARG A 241 31.34 1.78 9.81
N LEU A 242 30.74 2.94 10.13
CA LEU A 242 30.59 4.04 9.17
C LEU A 242 31.91 4.75 8.84
N GLY A 243 32.94 4.58 9.68
CA GLY A 243 34.25 5.21 9.51
C GLY A 243 34.26 6.68 9.92
N THR A 244 35.14 7.47 9.30
CA THR A 244 35.26 8.91 9.59
C THR A 244 34.08 9.67 8.97
N LEU A 245 33.38 10.41 9.81
CA LEU A 245 32.21 11.20 9.37
C LEU A 245 32.65 12.62 8.98
N PRO A 246 32.03 13.21 7.95
CA PRO A 246 32.34 14.59 7.57
C PRO A 246 31.78 15.59 8.58
N PRO A 247 32.23 16.87 8.57
CA PRO A 247 31.67 17.92 9.41
C PRO A 247 30.17 18.08 9.22
N GLY A 248 29.43 18.27 10.33
CA GLY A 248 27.98 18.42 10.30
C GLY A 248 27.20 17.10 10.33
N VAL A 249 27.87 15.95 10.41
CA VAL A 249 27.27 14.63 10.61
C VAL A 249 27.50 14.19 12.06
N GLU A 250 26.42 13.90 12.77
CA GLU A 250 26.42 13.45 14.16
C GLU A 250 25.89 12.02 14.27
N LEU A 251 26.46 11.23 15.19
CA LEU A 251 25.91 9.92 15.57
C LEU A 251 25.01 10.08 16.80
N ALA A 252 23.94 9.30 16.84
CA ALA A 252 23.01 9.27 17.95
C ALA A 252 22.52 7.84 18.26
N THR A 253 22.24 7.58 19.53
CA THR A 253 21.42 6.44 19.92
C THR A 253 19.98 6.94 20.11
N PHE A 254 19.07 6.36 19.35
CA PHE A 254 17.66 6.71 19.47
C PHE A 254 17.01 5.95 20.64
N PRO A 255 15.98 6.53 21.29
CA PRO A 255 15.24 5.84 22.34
C PRO A 255 14.59 4.54 21.86
N ASP A 256 14.60 3.48 22.66
CA ASP A 256 13.94 2.21 22.34
C ASP A 256 12.41 2.32 22.48
N ASP A 257 11.91 3.17 23.39
CA ASP A 257 10.49 3.50 23.50
C ASP A 257 9.98 4.21 22.25
N ARG A 258 8.91 3.70 21.65
CA ARG A 258 8.39 4.18 20.37
C ARG A 258 7.90 5.62 20.40
N GLN A 259 7.32 6.06 21.50
CA GLN A 259 6.83 7.44 21.66
C GLN A 259 8.00 8.42 21.81
N ALA A 260 8.98 8.05 22.64
CA ALA A 260 10.19 8.83 22.83
C ALA A 260 11.03 8.88 21.56
N TRP A 261 11.11 7.76 20.80
CA TRP A 261 11.76 7.70 19.49
C TRP A 261 11.10 8.67 18.51
N ALA A 262 9.78 8.61 18.33
CA ALA A 262 9.06 9.51 17.42
C ALA A 262 9.29 10.98 17.80
N THR A 263 9.23 11.31 19.10
CA THR A 263 9.51 12.66 19.60
C THR A 263 10.94 13.11 19.28
N ALA A 264 11.93 12.21 19.41
CA ALA A 264 13.33 12.50 19.09
C ALA A 264 13.54 12.75 17.58
N ILE A 265 12.93 11.92 16.73
CA ILE A 265 12.98 12.09 15.27
C ILE A 265 12.36 13.44 14.86
N TRP A 266 11.18 13.77 15.35
CA TRP A 266 10.53 15.07 15.03
C TRP A 266 11.33 16.26 15.52
N ARG A 267 11.95 16.18 16.71
CA ARG A 267 12.84 17.25 17.21
C ARG A 267 14.09 17.45 16.32
N LEU A 268 14.65 16.36 15.77
CA LEU A 268 15.78 16.43 14.85
C LEU A 268 15.37 17.05 13.51
N LEU A 269 14.25 16.63 12.94
CA LEU A 269 13.73 17.17 11.68
C LEU A 269 13.30 18.65 11.80
N GLY A 270 12.80 19.05 12.98
CA GLY A 270 12.42 20.44 13.28
C GLY A 270 13.57 21.41 13.49
N LYS A 271 14.84 20.95 13.49
CA LYS A 271 16.02 21.84 13.51
C LYS A 271 16.26 22.54 12.14
N ALA A 272 15.57 22.13 11.09
CA ALA A 272 15.68 22.75 9.78
C ALA A 272 15.18 24.19 9.82
N GLU A 273 15.89 25.11 9.15
CA GLU A 273 15.37 26.45 8.86
C GLU A 273 14.06 26.33 8.07
N PRO A 274 13.00 27.08 8.42
CA PRO A 274 11.76 27.09 7.67
C PRO A 274 12.05 27.45 6.22
N CYS A 275 11.84 26.54 5.30
CA CYS A 275 11.96 26.84 3.88
C CYS A 275 10.77 27.71 3.49
N GLY A 276 11.04 28.90 2.92
CA GLY A 276 10.01 29.79 2.42
C GLY A 276 9.10 29.04 1.44
N SER A 277 7.88 28.83 1.84
CA SER A 277 6.93 28.01 1.11
C SER A 277 6.32 28.80 -0.03
N SER A 278 6.75 28.54 -1.25
CA SER A 278 5.86 28.67 -2.40
C SER A 278 5.13 27.33 -2.63
N HIS A 279 4.55 26.76 -1.57
CA HIS A 279 3.74 25.58 -1.74
C HIS A 279 2.36 26.05 -2.16
N THR A 280 2.09 25.95 -3.44
CA THR A 280 0.70 25.85 -3.87
C THR A 280 0.10 24.67 -3.10
N ASN A 281 -0.96 24.94 -2.34
CA ASN A 281 -1.87 23.95 -1.72
C ASN A 281 -2.61 23.13 -2.78
N ALA A 282 -2.01 22.92 -3.94
CA ALA A 282 -2.46 21.95 -4.89
C ALA A 282 -2.15 20.57 -4.28
N CYS A 283 -3.06 20.11 -3.42
CA CYS A 283 -3.32 18.69 -3.35
C CYS A 283 -3.60 18.31 -4.81
N ILE A 284 -2.59 17.79 -5.50
CA ILE A 284 -2.80 17.16 -6.80
C ILE A 284 -3.52 15.87 -6.41
N GLU A 285 -4.85 15.99 -6.22
CA GLU A 285 -5.70 14.81 -6.22
C GLU A 285 -5.42 14.17 -7.57
N ALA A 286 -4.77 13.01 -7.54
CA ALA A 286 -4.49 12.28 -8.75
C ALA A 286 -5.85 11.99 -9.38
N LYS A 287 -6.21 12.73 -10.42
CA LYS A 287 -7.40 12.44 -11.21
C LYS A 287 -7.12 11.12 -11.91
N LEU A 288 -8.15 10.29 -12.00
CA LEU A 288 -8.04 9.08 -12.81
C LEU A 288 -7.49 9.46 -14.19
N PRO A 289 -6.46 8.74 -14.68
CA PRO A 289 -5.79 9.10 -15.92
C PRO A 289 -6.72 8.96 -17.12
N ALA A 290 -6.43 9.71 -18.18
CA ALA A 290 -7.22 9.69 -19.42
C ALA A 290 -6.83 8.55 -20.38
N VAL A 291 -5.71 7.87 -20.18
CA VAL A 291 -5.15 6.94 -21.18
C VAL A 291 -4.95 5.52 -20.66
N ALA A 292 -4.70 5.34 -19.36
CA ALA A 292 -4.47 4.03 -18.76
C ALA A 292 -5.23 3.93 -17.43
N ALA A 293 -5.46 2.70 -16.95
CA ALA A 293 -6.02 2.49 -15.63
C ALA A 293 -5.06 3.01 -14.54
N GLY A 294 -5.58 3.77 -13.60
CA GLY A 294 -4.85 4.31 -12.45
C GLY A 294 -5.74 4.37 -11.23
N ASP A 295 -5.19 4.89 -10.16
CA ASP A 295 -5.85 4.99 -8.87
C ASP A 295 -6.04 6.47 -8.49
N ALA A 296 -7.15 6.79 -7.84
CA ALA A 296 -7.45 8.12 -7.33
C ALA A 296 -8.24 8.02 -6.02
N TYR A 297 -8.23 9.11 -5.25
CA TYR A 297 -9.09 9.24 -4.07
C TYR A 297 -10.02 10.44 -4.25
N VAL A 298 -11.26 10.25 -3.89
CA VAL A 298 -12.26 11.32 -3.87
C VAL A 298 -12.92 11.38 -2.49
N ARG A 299 -13.45 12.55 -2.15
CA ARG A 299 -14.19 12.73 -0.90
C ARG A 299 -15.69 12.55 -1.18
N ALA A 300 -16.28 11.48 -0.68
CA ALA A 300 -17.71 11.23 -0.75
C ALA A 300 -18.35 11.63 0.59
N SER A 301 -18.99 12.81 0.65
CA SER A 301 -19.49 13.40 1.90
C SER A 301 -18.39 13.56 2.96
N SER A 302 -18.45 12.82 4.08
CA SER A 302 -17.47 12.83 5.16
C SER A 302 -16.37 11.78 4.99
N SER A 303 -16.52 10.83 4.07
CA SER A 303 -15.65 9.69 3.87
C SER A 303 -14.82 9.85 2.61
N ARG A 304 -13.62 9.26 2.61
CA ARG A 304 -12.78 9.19 1.42
C ARG A 304 -13.02 7.84 0.74
N MET A 305 -13.19 7.87 -0.58
CA MET A 305 -13.30 6.66 -1.41
C MET A 305 -12.11 6.55 -2.35
N HIS A 306 -11.55 5.37 -2.42
CA HIS A 306 -10.58 4.98 -3.43
C HIS A 306 -11.32 4.56 -4.71
N LEU A 307 -10.81 5.01 -5.83
CA LEU A 307 -11.30 4.71 -7.18
C LEU A 307 -10.15 4.17 -8.03
N ARG A 308 -10.43 3.14 -8.80
CA ARG A 308 -9.50 2.60 -9.79
C ARG A 308 -10.12 2.61 -11.16
N GLY A 309 -9.38 3.02 -12.20
CA GLY A 309 -9.90 3.01 -13.57
C GLY A 309 -9.34 4.12 -14.43
N THR A 310 -10.10 4.53 -15.44
CA THR A 310 -9.75 5.61 -16.36
C THR A 310 -10.99 6.38 -16.78
N LEU A 311 -10.84 7.70 -16.95
CA LEU A 311 -11.87 8.58 -17.55
C LEU A 311 -11.66 8.78 -19.05
N GLY A 312 -10.60 8.18 -19.61
CA GLY A 312 -10.34 8.24 -21.06
C GLY A 312 -11.28 7.36 -21.85
N GLY A 313 -11.54 7.76 -23.09
CA GLY A 313 -12.40 7.04 -24.01
C GLY A 313 -13.65 7.80 -24.38
N THR A 314 -14.47 7.18 -25.22
CA THR A 314 -15.72 7.73 -25.71
C THR A 314 -16.87 6.77 -25.40
N GLY A 315 -18.02 7.29 -25.12
CA GLY A 315 -19.19 6.49 -24.81
C GLY A 315 -19.61 6.58 -23.34
N LYS A 316 -20.66 5.82 -23.00
CA LYS A 316 -21.23 5.83 -21.66
C LYS A 316 -20.27 5.16 -20.67
N PRO A 317 -19.89 5.82 -19.58
CA PRO A 317 -19.01 5.24 -18.56
C PRO A 317 -19.55 3.93 -18.00
N LEU A 318 -18.64 3.05 -17.57
CA LEU A 318 -18.95 1.84 -16.83
C LEU A 318 -18.48 1.97 -15.38
N ILE A 319 -19.35 1.68 -14.44
CA ILE A 319 -19.00 1.50 -13.03
C ILE A 319 -19.00 0.00 -12.76
N VAL A 320 -17.90 -0.53 -12.21
CA VAL A 320 -17.80 -1.93 -11.82
C VAL A 320 -17.61 -2.04 -10.33
N LEU A 321 -18.50 -2.80 -9.67
CA LEU A 321 -18.55 -2.93 -8.22
C LEU A 321 -18.11 -4.33 -7.81
N HIS A 322 -17.10 -4.39 -6.95
CA HIS A 322 -16.55 -5.65 -6.45
C HIS A 322 -17.48 -6.33 -5.44
N GLY A 323 -17.30 -7.64 -5.26
CA GLY A 323 -17.94 -8.41 -4.20
C GLY A 323 -17.37 -8.10 -2.81
N SER A 324 -17.88 -8.77 -1.79
CA SER A 324 -17.31 -8.73 -0.43
C SER A 324 -17.14 -10.15 0.09
N PRO A 325 -15.91 -10.55 0.50
CA PRO A 325 -14.68 -9.74 0.55
C PRO A 325 -14.18 -9.34 -0.84
N GLY A 326 -13.44 -8.21 -0.92
CA GLY A 326 -12.87 -7.74 -2.18
C GLY A 326 -12.51 -6.28 -2.19
N GLY A 327 -12.11 -5.78 -3.37
CA GLY A 327 -11.73 -4.40 -3.62
C GLY A 327 -11.58 -4.09 -5.11
N ALA A 328 -11.42 -2.82 -5.43
CA ALA A 328 -11.34 -2.31 -6.80
C ALA A 328 -10.23 -2.94 -7.65
N ARG A 329 -9.10 -3.30 -7.02
CA ARG A 329 -7.98 -3.98 -7.70
C ARG A 329 -8.34 -5.39 -8.18
N GLY A 330 -9.34 -6.02 -7.56
CA GLY A 330 -9.92 -7.26 -8.02
C GLY A 330 -10.69 -7.14 -9.34
N MET A 331 -11.03 -5.90 -9.75
CA MET A 331 -11.80 -5.61 -10.96
C MET A 331 -10.93 -5.32 -12.19
N ASP A 332 -9.62 -5.50 -12.13
CA ASP A 332 -8.68 -5.15 -13.20
C ASP A 332 -9.07 -5.75 -14.56
N ARG A 333 -9.55 -6.99 -14.61
CA ARG A 333 -10.00 -7.62 -15.87
C ARG A 333 -11.17 -6.90 -16.53
N TYR A 334 -12.09 -6.35 -15.72
CA TYR A 334 -13.21 -5.54 -16.23
C TYR A 334 -12.69 -4.19 -16.74
N ILE A 335 -11.77 -3.59 -15.99
CA ILE A 335 -11.15 -2.32 -16.36
C ILE A 335 -10.37 -2.49 -17.68
N GLU A 336 -9.52 -3.51 -17.79
CA GLU A 336 -8.75 -3.81 -19.01
C GLU A 336 -9.67 -4.03 -20.22
N ARG A 337 -10.76 -4.80 -20.04
CA ARG A 337 -11.73 -5.04 -21.11
C ARG A 337 -12.44 -3.76 -21.56
N ALA A 338 -12.84 -2.91 -20.63
CA ALA A 338 -13.47 -1.63 -20.95
C ALA A 338 -12.48 -0.68 -21.63
N CYS A 339 -11.25 -0.61 -21.14
CA CYS A 339 -10.17 0.17 -21.76
C CYS A 339 -9.89 -0.30 -23.20
N ALA A 340 -9.84 -1.61 -23.47
CA ALA A 340 -9.66 -2.15 -24.80
C ALA A 340 -10.80 -1.79 -25.75
N GLN A 341 -11.98 -1.51 -25.22
CA GLN A 341 -13.15 -1.03 -25.97
C GLN A 341 -13.19 0.51 -26.09
N GLY A 342 -12.17 1.22 -25.59
CA GLY A 342 -12.13 2.69 -25.56
C GLY A 342 -13.22 3.31 -24.67
N ARG A 343 -13.67 2.61 -23.65
CA ARG A 343 -14.75 3.01 -22.77
C ARG A 343 -14.24 3.51 -21.41
N PRO A 344 -14.67 4.69 -20.90
CA PRO A 344 -14.38 5.10 -19.54
C PRO A 344 -14.88 4.07 -18.53
N VAL A 345 -14.07 3.77 -17.50
CA VAL A 345 -14.43 2.79 -16.47
C VAL A 345 -13.92 3.19 -15.11
N ILE A 346 -14.73 3.01 -14.09
CA ILE A 346 -14.37 3.24 -12.68
C ILE A 346 -14.79 2.04 -11.84
N ALA A 347 -13.87 1.55 -11.03
CA ALA A 347 -14.10 0.59 -9.97
C ALA A 347 -13.85 1.29 -8.62
N PRO A 348 -14.89 1.69 -7.86
CA PRO A 348 -14.73 2.15 -6.50
C PRO A 348 -14.45 0.98 -5.56
N ASP A 349 -13.57 1.19 -4.56
CA ASP A 349 -13.65 0.39 -3.34
C ASP A 349 -14.93 0.74 -2.59
N LEU A 350 -15.77 -0.24 -2.31
CA LEU A 350 -16.97 -0.05 -1.50
C LEU A 350 -16.59 0.43 -0.09
N PRO A 351 -17.44 1.20 0.61
CA PRO A 351 -17.14 1.70 1.94
C PRO A 351 -16.65 0.60 2.88
N GLY A 352 -15.49 0.85 3.53
CA GLY A 352 -14.88 -0.10 4.45
C GLY A 352 -14.14 -1.28 3.82
N HIS A 353 -14.00 -1.27 2.48
CA HIS A 353 -13.23 -2.25 1.71
C HIS A 353 -12.01 -1.59 1.08
N GLY A 354 -11.01 -2.39 0.74
CA GLY A 354 -9.80 -1.93 0.06
C GLY A 354 -9.16 -0.74 0.75
N ASP A 355 -9.03 0.36 0.02
CA ASP A 355 -8.43 1.60 0.48
C ASP A 355 -9.46 2.72 0.76
N SER A 356 -10.78 2.39 0.76
CA SER A 356 -11.87 3.32 1.12
C SER A 356 -12.14 3.36 2.60
N ASP A 357 -12.47 4.56 3.11
CA ASP A 357 -12.88 4.73 4.50
C ASP A 357 -14.19 3.97 4.78
N ALA A 358 -14.36 3.55 6.01
CA ALA A 358 -15.64 3.02 6.47
C ALA A 358 -16.69 4.13 6.59
N ILE A 359 -17.94 3.79 6.34
CA ILE A 359 -19.10 4.62 6.68
C ILE A 359 -19.82 4.03 7.89
N ASP A 360 -20.46 4.88 8.64
CA ASP A 360 -21.29 4.45 9.78
C ASP A 360 -22.66 4.02 9.21
N SER A 361 -22.77 2.73 8.88
CA SER A 361 -23.97 2.12 8.31
C SER A 361 -24.48 1.02 9.24
N THR A 362 -25.78 0.99 9.44
CA THR A 362 -26.48 -0.08 10.16
C THR A 362 -26.99 -1.12 9.17
N GLY A 363 -26.97 -2.40 9.54
CA GLY A 363 -27.18 -3.57 8.69
C GLY A 363 -28.20 -3.44 7.55
N ASP A 364 -29.38 -2.88 7.83
CA ASP A 364 -30.50 -2.83 6.88
C ASP A 364 -30.35 -1.75 5.78
N THR A 365 -29.51 -0.75 5.98
CA THR A 365 -29.24 0.34 5.01
C THR A 365 -27.92 0.17 4.26
N ALA A 366 -27.13 -0.85 4.56
CA ALA A 366 -25.75 -0.98 4.08
C ALA A 366 -25.60 -0.85 2.55
N PHE A 367 -26.51 -1.43 1.76
CA PHE A 367 -26.47 -1.31 0.30
C PHE A 367 -26.88 0.07 -0.19
N ILE A 368 -27.85 0.70 0.47
CA ILE A 368 -28.32 2.05 0.16
C ILE A 368 -27.20 3.06 0.47
N ASP A 369 -26.60 2.94 1.65
CA ASP A 369 -25.53 3.84 2.10
C ASP A 369 -24.29 3.70 1.20
N ALA A 370 -23.94 2.47 0.82
CA ALA A 370 -22.86 2.21 -0.13
C ALA A 370 -23.18 2.79 -1.52
N ALA A 371 -24.40 2.63 -2.01
CA ALA A 371 -24.84 3.20 -3.28
C ALA A 371 -24.77 4.74 -3.28
N GLN A 372 -25.19 5.38 -2.20
CA GLN A 372 -25.10 6.83 -2.04
C GLN A 372 -23.63 7.31 -2.00
N ALA A 373 -22.75 6.59 -1.32
CA ALA A 373 -21.33 6.90 -1.29
C ALA A 373 -20.68 6.76 -2.68
N VAL A 374 -21.01 5.67 -3.41
CA VAL A 374 -20.56 5.48 -4.80
C VAL A 374 -21.06 6.58 -5.70
N HIS A 375 -22.37 6.93 -5.63
CA HIS A 375 -22.92 8.05 -6.39
C HIS A 375 -22.19 9.36 -6.14
N ALA A 376 -21.96 9.71 -4.88
CA ALA A 376 -21.23 10.92 -4.51
C ALA A 376 -19.80 10.92 -5.07
N ALA A 377 -19.11 9.76 -5.03
CA ALA A 377 -17.75 9.62 -5.52
C ALA A 377 -17.66 9.78 -7.05
N VAL A 378 -18.51 9.08 -7.80
CA VAL A 378 -18.47 9.13 -9.28
C VAL A 378 -18.94 10.47 -9.83
N THR A 379 -19.85 11.16 -9.13
CA THR A 379 -20.28 12.51 -9.50
C THR A 379 -19.12 13.52 -9.41
N GLN A 380 -18.23 13.38 -8.42
CA GLN A 380 -17.03 14.21 -8.33
C GLN A 380 -16.04 13.96 -9.48
N CYS A 381 -16.09 12.79 -10.11
CA CYS A 381 -15.33 12.52 -11.33
C CYS A 381 -15.98 13.10 -12.59
N GLY A 382 -17.09 13.84 -12.47
CA GLY A 382 -17.82 14.44 -13.59
C GLY A 382 -18.72 13.46 -14.34
N ILE A 383 -19.01 12.28 -13.76
CA ILE A 383 -19.92 11.29 -14.36
C ILE A 383 -21.35 11.60 -13.96
N SER A 384 -22.16 11.95 -14.95
CA SER A 384 -23.59 12.26 -14.78
C SER A 384 -24.51 11.09 -15.11
N ALA A 385 -24.04 10.09 -15.87
CA ALA A 385 -24.77 8.86 -16.17
C ALA A 385 -23.80 7.74 -16.53
N ALA A 386 -24.10 6.51 -16.11
CA ALA A 386 -23.22 5.36 -16.33
C ALA A 386 -24.03 4.05 -16.44
N ASP A 387 -23.40 3.04 -17.08
CA ASP A 387 -23.82 1.66 -16.85
C ASP A 387 -23.14 1.16 -15.59
N VAL A 388 -23.82 0.32 -14.83
CA VAL A 388 -23.31 -0.27 -13.60
C VAL A 388 -23.33 -1.79 -13.71
N ASP A 389 -22.20 -2.41 -13.42
CA ASP A 389 -22.08 -3.87 -13.27
C ASP A 389 -21.49 -4.20 -11.89
N GLY A 390 -21.79 -5.37 -11.35
CA GLY A 390 -21.33 -5.78 -10.03
C GLY A 390 -21.09 -7.27 -9.95
N GLU A 391 -20.18 -7.66 -9.06
CA GLU A 391 -19.92 -9.06 -8.68
C GLU A 391 -20.40 -9.31 -7.25
N GLY A 392 -20.95 -10.50 -7.00
CA GLY A 392 -21.39 -10.88 -5.66
C GLY A 392 -22.27 -9.81 -5.00
N LEU A 393 -21.94 -9.38 -3.79
CA LEU A 393 -22.66 -8.32 -3.09
C LEU A 393 -22.60 -6.95 -3.80
N GLY A 394 -21.61 -6.70 -4.65
CA GLY A 394 -21.55 -5.49 -5.48
C GLY A 394 -22.73 -5.38 -6.46
N THR A 395 -23.31 -6.51 -6.88
CA THR A 395 -24.53 -6.52 -7.70
C THR A 395 -25.71 -5.86 -6.97
N TRP A 396 -25.83 -6.04 -5.66
CA TRP A 396 -26.89 -5.42 -4.85
C TRP A 396 -26.69 -3.92 -4.71
N VAL A 397 -25.45 -3.47 -4.57
CA VAL A 397 -25.12 -2.04 -4.58
C VAL A 397 -25.45 -1.43 -5.97
N ALA A 398 -25.20 -2.17 -7.06
CA ALA A 398 -25.56 -1.74 -8.42
C ALA A 398 -27.08 -1.56 -8.57
N HIS A 399 -27.87 -2.47 -8.03
CA HIS A 399 -29.32 -2.35 -8.03
C HIS A 399 -29.82 -1.20 -7.15
N ALA A 400 -29.23 -1.01 -5.96
CA ALA A 400 -29.55 0.13 -5.10
C ALA A 400 -29.24 1.47 -5.78
N LEU A 401 -28.13 1.57 -6.53
CA LEU A 401 -27.82 2.74 -7.36
C LEU A 401 -28.91 3.00 -8.41
N GLN A 402 -29.35 1.95 -9.11
CA GLN A 402 -30.40 2.05 -10.11
C GLN A 402 -31.76 2.45 -9.51
N ASP A 403 -32.09 1.89 -8.34
CA ASP A 403 -33.36 2.22 -7.67
C ASP A 403 -33.41 3.66 -7.15
N LEU A 404 -32.27 4.12 -6.56
CA LEU A 404 -32.14 5.48 -6.03
C LEU A 404 -32.05 6.54 -7.15
N TYR A 405 -31.38 6.19 -8.26
CA TYR A 405 -31.08 7.13 -9.34
C TYR A 405 -31.38 6.54 -10.73
N PRO A 406 -32.67 6.20 -11.03
CA PRO A 406 -33.05 5.40 -12.20
C PRO A 406 -32.74 6.08 -13.53
N HIS A 407 -32.64 7.42 -13.56
CA HIS A 407 -32.31 8.18 -14.76
C HIS A 407 -30.81 8.30 -15.03
N LEU A 408 -29.97 7.95 -14.05
CA LEU A 408 -28.52 8.11 -14.13
C LEU A 408 -27.79 6.78 -14.37
N TYR A 409 -28.34 5.70 -13.81
CA TYR A 409 -27.67 4.40 -13.85
C TYR A 409 -28.52 3.34 -14.54
N THR A 410 -27.86 2.54 -15.38
CA THR A 410 -28.47 1.38 -16.05
C THR A 410 -27.70 0.14 -15.62
N SER A 411 -28.35 -0.82 -14.98
CA SER A 411 -27.70 -2.08 -14.62
C SER A 411 -27.47 -2.94 -15.86
N ALA A 412 -26.25 -3.46 -16.00
CA ALA A 412 -25.89 -4.35 -17.09
C ALA A 412 -26.36 -5.79 -16.87
N ARG A 413 -26.73 -6.16 -15.64
CA ARG A 413 -27.18 -7.52 -15.28
C ARG A 413 -28.61 -7.53 -14.73
N PRO A 414 -29.38 -8.61 -15.00
CA PRO A 414 -30.66 -8.80 -14.36
C PRO A 414 -30.50 -8.94 -12.84
N ARG A 415 -31.56 -8.55 -12.10
CA ARG A 415 -31.59 -8.77 -10.65
C ARG A 415 -31.46 -10.26 -10.34
N CYS A 416 -30.52 -10.61 -9.48
CA CYS A 416 -30.40 -11.96 -8.94
C CYS A 416 -31.60 -12.24 -8.02
N ALA A 417 -32.23 -13.42 -8.17
CA ALA A 417 -33.56 -13.66 -7.60
C ALA A 417 -33.57 -13.90 -6.08
N SER A 418 -32.47 -14.27 -5.45
CA SER A 418 -32.39 -14.42 -4.00
C SER A 418 -30.96 -14.46 -3.46
N LEU A 419 -30.77 -13.97 -2.24
CA LEU A 419 -29.54 -14.14 -1.44
C LEU A 419 -29.53 -15.50 -0.67
N GLU A 420 -30.54 -16.32 -0.82
CA GLU A 420 -30.72 -17.58 -0.05
C GLU A 420 -29.59 -18.59 -0.27
N THR A 421 -28.82 -18.45 -1.35
CA THR A 421 -27.69 -19.33 -1.69
C THR A 421 -26.32 -18.72 -1.43
N VAL A 422 -26.26 -17.52 -0.82
CA VAL A 422 -24.98 -16.82 -0.61
C VAL A 422 -24.19 -17.50 0.49
N THR A 423 -23.16 -18.22 0.12
CA THR A 423 -22.15 -18.68 1.07
C THR A 423 -21.19 -17.51 1.36
N VAL A 424 -21.44 -16.82 2.49
CA VAL A 424 -20.53 -15.76 2.95
C VAL A 424 -19.37 -16.40 3.69
N PRO A 425 -18.13 -16.08 3.33
CA PRO A 425 -16.98 -16.56 4.09
C PRO A 425 -17.09 -16.09 5.54
N GLY A 426 -16.62 -16.92 6.45
CA GLY A 426 -16.41 -16.54 7.85
C GLY A 426 -15.52 -15.30 7.93
N SER A 427 -15.42 -14.72 9.12
CA SER A 427 -14.48 -13.62 9.36
C SER A 427 -13.07 -14.04 8.97
N LEU A 428 -12.40 -13.21 8.14
CA LEU A 428 -10.98 -13.33 7.83
C LEU A 428 -10.11 -12.71 8.93
N SER A 429 -10.54 -12.81 10.18
CA SER A 429 -9.82 -12.25 11.33
C SER A 429 -8.40 -12.79 11.38
N VAL A 430 -7.47 -11.87 11.62
CA VAL A 430 -6.04 -12.20 11.69
C VAL A 430 -5.76 -13.22 12.79
N SER A 431 -5.13 -14.33 12.42
CA SER A 431 -4.75 -15.42 13.31
C SER A 431 -3.24 -15.50 13.50
N ALA A 432 -2.79 -15.92 14.66
CA ALA A 432 -1.36 -16.00 15.01
C ALA A 432 -0.58 -17.02 14.18
N ASP A 433 -1.26 -18.05 13.68
CA ASP A 433 -0.72 -19.12 12.84
C ASP A 433 -0.76 -18.78 11.33
N GLY A 434 -1.43 -17.68 10.92
CA GLY A 434 -1.56 -17.28 9.52
C GLY A 434 -2.67 -18.00 8.75
N ALA A 435 -3.55 -18.77 9.41
CA ALA A 435 -4.62 -19.51 8.75
C ALA A 435 -5.58 -18.61 7.95
N HIS A 436 -5.75 -17.33 8.37
CA HIS A 436 -6.55 -16.35 7.65
C HIS A 436 -6.06 -16.08 6.22
N LEU A 437 -4.76 -16.19 5.95
CA LEU A 437 -4.19 -16.03 4.59
C LEU A 437 -4.67 -17.15 3.67
N ALA A 438 -4.60 -18.40 4.15
CA ALA A 438 -5.07 -19.56 3.40
C ALA A 438 -6.59 -19.52 3.22
N ALA A 439 -7.34 -19.11 4.26
CA ALA A 439 -8.78 -18.97 4.18
C ALA A 439 -9.20 -17.95 3.10
N ALA A 440 -8.54 -16.79 3.02
CA ALA A 440 -8.79 -15.80 1.99
C ALA A 440 -8.47 -16.33 0.59
N TRP A 441 -7.33 -17.03 0.44
CA TRP A 441 -6.94 -17.64 -0.83
C TRP A 441 -7.95 -18.64 -1.35
N TYR A 442 -8.31 -19.61 -0.51
CA TYR A 442 -9.26 -20.65 -0.92
C TYR A 442 -10.64 -20.09 -1.20
N HIS A 443 -11.05 -19.04 -0.47
CA HIS A 443 -12.31 -18.38 -0.78
C HIS A 443 -12.26 -17.72 -2.18
N MET A 444 -11.24 -16.94 -2.50
CA MET A 444 -11.09 -16.31 -3.81
C MET A 444 -10.91 -17.34 -4.94
N ARG A 445 -10.21 -18.43 -4.66
CA ARG A 445 -10.03 -19.54 -5.59
C ARG A 445 -11.34 -20.27 -5.85
N ASP A 446 -12.11 -20.55 -4.80
CA ASP A 446 -13.41 -21.21 -4.91
C ASP A 446 -14.42 -20.32 -5.67
N GLU A 447 -14.41 -19.01 -5.45
CA GLU A 447 -15.20 -18.08 -6.26
C GLU A 447 -14.80 -18.12 -7.74
N ALA A 448 -13.50 -18.24 -8.04
CA ALA A 448 -13.05 -18.36 -9.41
C ALA A 448 -13.51 -19.69 -10.07
N ILE A 449 -13.65 -20.75 -9.29
CA ILE A 449 -14.06 -22.08 -9.77
C ILE A 449 -15.58 -22.20 -9.87
N PHE A 450 -16.31 -21.80 -8.83
CA PHE A 450 -17.72 -22.08 -8.63
C PHE A 450 -18.61 -20.83 -8.84
N GLY A 451 -18.02 -19.69 -9.16
CA GLY A 451 -18.72 -18.40 -9.22
C GLY A 451 -18.93 -17.78 -7.83
N HIS A 452 -19.40 -16.53 -7.81
CA HIS A 452 -19.56 -15.74 -6.58
C HIS A 452 -20.51 -16.34 -5.55
N TRP A 453 -21.41 -17.19 -5.99
CA TRP A 453 -22.40 -17.86 -5.12
C TRP A 453 -21.95 -19.24 -4.66
N LEU A 454 -20.70 -19.63 -5.01
CA LEU A 454 -20.07 -20.91 -4.69
C LEU A 454 -20.98 -22.11 -4.99
N ASP A 455 -21.63 -22.10 -6.17
CA ASP A 455 -22.46 -23.22 -6.62
C ASP A 455 -21.59 -24.46 -6.89
N ARG A 456 -21.54 -25.36 -5.92
CA ARG A 456 -20.77 -26.60 -5.95
C ARG A 456 -21.56 -27.78 -6.50
N GLN A 457 -22.71 -27.56 -7.12
CA GLN A 457 -23.48 -28.64 -7.74
C GLN A 457 -22.70 -29.23 -8.93
N PRO A 458 -22.73 -30.56 -9.15
CA PRO A 458 -22.02 -31.17 -10.27
C PRO A 458 -22.48 -30.68 -11.64
N SER A 459 -23.70 -30.15 -11.74
CA SER A 459 -24.28 -29.57 -12.95
C SER A 459 -23.89 -28.12 -13.21
N ALA A 460 -23.28 -27.43 -12.22
CA ALA A 460 -22.87 -26.04 -12.38
C ALA A 460 -21.75 -25.92 -13.43
N GLN A 461 -21.85 -24.92 -14.29
CA GLN A 461 -20.80 -24.63 -15.24
C GLN A 461 -19.62 -23.99 -14.50
N PRO A 462 -18.37 -24.41 -14.82
CA PRO A 462 -17.19 -23.74 -14.25
C PRO A 462 -17.19 -22.25 -14.54
N ALA A 463 -16.86 -21.44 -13.55
CA ALA A 463 -16.77 -19.98 -13.70
C ALA A 463 -15.47 -19.52 -14.37
N PHE A 464 -14.56 -20.45 -14.68
CA PHE A 464 -13.25 -20.17 -15.29
C PHE A 464 -13.15 -20.82 -16.69
N GLY A 465 -12.22 -20.32 -17.52
CA GLY A 465 -11.91 -20.89 -18.84
C GLY A 465 -10.96 -22.10 -18.76
N ASP A 466 -9.99 -22.19 -19.68
CA ASP A 466 -9.07 -23.34 -19.79
C ASP A 466 -8.15 -23.52 -18.58
N SER A 467 -7.89 -22.46 -17.80
CA SER A 467 -7.07 -22.51 -16.58
C SER A 467 -7.46 -21.44 -15.57
N LEU A 468 -7.18 -21.72 -14.29
CA LEU A 468 -7.31 -20.72 -13.23
C LEU A 468 -6.23 -19.63 -13.36
N ASP A 469 -6.65 -18.39 -13.40
CA ASP A 469 -5.75 -17.24 -13.40
C ASP A 469 -5.25 -16.94 -11.98
N THR A 470 -4.09 -17.51 -11.66
CA THR A 470 -3.44 -17.40 -10.34
C THR A 470 -3.16 -15.94 -9.95
N GLU A 471 -2.80 -15.09 -10.91
CA GLU A 471 -2.52 -13.68 -10.65
C GLU A 471 -3.78 -12.90 -10.26
N THR A 472 -4.90 -13.17 -10.93
CA THR A 472 -6.20 -12.59 -10.53
C THR A 472 -6.62 -13.08 -9.16
N ILE A 473 -6.48 -14.36 -8.85
CA ILE A 473 -6.78 -14.90 -7.51
C ILE A 473 -5.89 -14.23 -6.46
N HIS A 474 -4.61 -14.06 -6.75
CA HIS A 474 -3.66 -13.40 -5.86
C HIS A 474 -4.07 -11.96 -5.54
N ARG A 475 -4.37 -11.14 -6.55
CA ARG A 475 -4.84 -9.76 -6.37
C ARG A 475 -6.13 -9.69 -5.55
N ARG A 476 -7.10 -10.55 -5.86
CA ARG A 476 -8.37 -10.61 -5.10
C ARG A 476 -8.14 -11.04 -3.65
N THR A 477 -7.20 -11.95 -3.40
CA THR A 477 -6.82 -12.37 -2.05
C THR A 477 -6.24 -11.22 -1.24
N ILE A 478 -5.37 -10.39 -1.83
CA ILE A 478 -4.83 -9.20 -1.16
C ILE A 478 -5.98 -8.26 -0.75
N GLU A 479 -6.92 -7.99 -1.65
CA GLU A 479 -8.06 -7.11 -1.36
C GLU A 479 -8.96 -7.69 -0.26
N ALA A 480 -9.18 -9.00 -0.26
CA ALA A 480 -9.93 -9.67 0.81
C ALA A 480 -9.22 -9.58 2.18
N LEU A 481 -7.89 -9.67 2.18
CA LEU A 481 -7.08 -9.58 3.40
C LEU A 481 -6.97 -8.17 3.98
N LYS A 482 -7.24 -7.13 3.22
CA LYS A 482 -7.34 -5.75 3.71
C LYS A 482 -8.62 -5.46 4.49
N GLU A 483 -9.51 -6.41 4.53
CA GLU A 483 -10.82 -6.26 5.14
C GLU A 483 -10.76 -5.89 6.61
N GLY A 484 -11.35 -4.76 6.94
CA GLY A 484 -11.53 -4.33 8.32
C GLY A 484 -12.87 -4.82 8.93
N PRO A 485 -13.09 -4.57 10.22
CA PRO A 485 -14.35 -4.92 10.89
C PRO A 485 -15.61 -4.32 10.25
N SER A 486 -15.47 -3.21 9.52
CA SER A 486 -16.58 -2.53 8.82
C SER A 486 -17.06 -3.33 7.61
N ALA A 487 -16.16 -3.94 6.84
CA ALA A 487 -16.53 -4.79 5.71
C ALA A 487 -17.26 -6.07 6.17
N TRP A 488 -16.83 -6.63 7.29
CA TRP A 488 -17.58 -7.75 7.92
C TRP A 488 -18.99 -7.33 8.35
N ARG A 489 -19.16 -6.13 8.92
CA ARG A 489 -20.48 -5.58 9.27
C ARG A 489 -21.36 -5.36 8.04
N PHE A 490 -20.77 -4.85 6.94
CA PHE A 490 -21.46 -4.72 5.67
C PHE A 490 -22.00 -6.08 5.18
N ARG A 491 -21.16 -7.13 5.13
CA ARG A 491 -21.59 -8.48 4.74
C ARG A 491 -22.66 -9.06 5.65
N SER A 492 -22.47 -9.00 6.96
CA SER A 492 -23.41 -9.57 7.92
C SER A 492 -24.76 -8.85 7.95
N GLY A 493 -24.76 -7.55 7.66
CA GLY A 493 -25.98 -6.76 7.47
C GLY A 493 -26.72 -7.13 6.17
N ALA A 494 -25.97 -7.26 5.09
CA ALA A 494 -26.48 -7.69 3.79
C ALA A 494 -27.18 -9.06 3.87
N LEU A 495 -26.61 -10.00 4.63
CA LEU A 495 -27.21 -11.33 4.81
C LEU A 495 -28.52 -11.31 5.62
N ARG A 496 -28.63 -10.44 6.63
CA ARG A 496 -29.89 -10.28 7.39
C ARG A 496 -30.99 -9.71 6.53
N PHE A 497 -30.71 -8.69 5.76
CA PHE A 497 -31.65 -8.10 4.79
C PHE A 497 -32.16 -9.11 3.74
N ALA A 498 -31.34 -10.11 3.40
CA ALA A 498 -31.69 -11.16 2.45
C ALA A 498 -32.55 -12.28 3.03
N SER A 499 -32.55 -12.44 4.35
CA SER A 499 -33.31 -13.48 5.04
C SER A 499 -34.68 -13.00 5.52
N GLU A 500 -34.99 -11.73 5.41
CA GLU A 500 -36.30 -11.10 5.60
C GLU A 500 -37.03 -10.92 4.25
#